data_6ed175253c5f2135fee4f6b4d18a1cc1
#
_entry.id   6ed175253c5f2135fee4f6b4d18a1cc1
#
_cell.length_a   1.000
_cell.length_b   1.000
_cell.length_c   1.000
_cell.angle_alpha   90.00
_cell.angle_beta   90.00
_cell.angle_gamma   90.00
#
_symmetry.space_group_name_H-M   'P 1'
#
loop_
_entity.id
_entity.type
_entity.pdbx_description
1 polymer ?
#
loop_
_entity_poly.entity_id
_entity_poly.type
_entity_poly.pdbx_seq_one_letter_code
_entity_poly.pdbx_strand_id
1 'polypeptide(L)'
;MSGEKRKAMGITLPVENPAIEIFTKVIENSTYGPLAPAAQYKLGLALKSLLRYYEAEESFNKVISNYPDSELSEASKFQIASCRAAVSRGPDYDQGAAKEAKEKFEEFVREHPDATLSREAEKNVQELIEKDAESTYNIGRFYEKQKAYDAAKIYYEDVINKTPYSPWAEKALERMRLLEKRK
;
A
#
# COMPACT_ATOMS: atom_id res chain seq x y z
N MET A 1 0.90 -18.60 12.45
CA MET A 1 1.63 -19.89 12.53
C MET A 1 2.96 -19.69 11.82
N SER A 2 4.05 -19.90 12.51
CA SER A 2 5.43 -19.67 12.05
C SER A 2 5.74 -20.63 10.89
N GLY A 3 6.21 -20.07 9.76
CA GLY A 3 6.61 -20.87 8.61
C GLY A 3 7.82 -21.75 8.96
N GLU A 4 7.68 -23.05 8.82
CA GLU A 4 8.78 -24.00 9.00
C GLU A 4 9.85 -23.78 7.92
N LYS A 5 11.08 -23.59 8.34
CA LYS A 5 12.25 -23.46 7.45
C LYS A 5 12.84 -24.84 7.17
N ARG A 6 12.81 -25.29 5.92
CA ARG A 6 13.52 -26.52 5.53
C ARG A 6 15.02 -26.22 5.34
N LYS A 7 15.87 -26.95 6.07
CA LYS A 7 17.33 -26.91 5.88
C LYS A 7 17.76 -28.00 4.89
N ALA A 8 18.32 -27.60 3.76
CA ALA A 8 19.04 -28.47 2.86
C ALA A 8 20.45 -27.90 2.65
N MET A 9 21.49 -28.69 2.93
CA MET A 9 22.91 -28.34 2.76
C MET A 9 23.35 -27.00 3.41
N GLY A 10 22.80 -26.67 4.59
CA GLY A 10 23.15 -25.43 5.31
C GLY A 10 22.49 -24.16 4.78
N ILE A 11 21.75 -24.23 3.68
CA ILE A 11 21.00 -23.09 3.11
C ILE A 11 19.56 -23.16 3.64
N THR A 12 19.11 -22.07 4.28
CA THR A 12 17.70 -21.95 4.68
C THR A 12 16.90 -21.51 3.48
N LEU A 13 16.25 -22.47 2.79
CA LEU A 13 15.30 -22.13 1.73
C LEU A 13 14.02 -21.59 2.36
N PRO A 14 13.43 -20.51 1.81
CA PRO A 14 12.09 -20.12 2.20
C PRO A 14 11.14 -21.26 1.86
N VAL A 15 10.38 -21.72 2.87
CA VAL A 15 9.31 -22.70 2.63
C VAL A 15 8.24 -21.98 1.83
N GLU A 16 8.04 -22.38 0.58
CA GLU A 16 6.88 -21.94 -0.17
C GLU A 16 5.61 -22.32 0.60
N ASN A 17 4.72 -21.37 0.76
CA ASN A 17 3.44 -21.63 1.43
C ASN A 17 2.70 -22.71 0.63
N PRO A 18 2.42 -23.90 1.21
CA PRO A 18 1.78 -24.99 0.47
C PRO A 18 0.44 -24.59 -0.17
N ALA A 19 -0.21 -23.58 0.37
CA ALA A 19 -1.44 -23.00 -0.18
C ALA A 19 -1.26 -22.47 -1.60
N ILE A 20 -0.08 -21.95 -1.95
CA ILE A 20 0.20 -21.44 -3.31
C ILE A 20 0.08 -22.59 -4.30
N GLU A 21 0.76 -23.72 -4.05
CA GLU A 21 0.71 -24.88 -4.93
C GLU A 21 -0.71 -25.44 -5.04
N ILE A 22 -1.43 -25.55 -3.91
CA ILE A 22 -2.79 -26.07 -3.89
C ILE A 22 -3.72 -25.17 -4.73
N PHE A 23 -3.70 -23.86 -4.51
CA PHE A 23 -4.59 -22.94 -5.25
C PHE A 23 -4.23 -22.90 -6.74
N THR A 24 -2.93 -22.92 -7.08
CA THR A 24 -2.49 -23.01 -8.47
C THR A 24 -3.04 -24.26 -9.16
N LYS A 25 -2.93 -25.42 -8.53
CA LYS A 25 -3.49 -26.68 -9.07
C LYS A 25 -5.01 -26.63 -9.26
N VAL A 26 -5.75 -26.00 -8.32
CA VAL A 26 -7.20 -25.84 -8.46
C VAL A 26 -7.54 -25.00 -9.69
N ILE A 27 -6.81 -23.92 -9.92
CA ILE A 27 -7.01 -23.02 -11.07
C ILE A 27 -6.66 -23.73 -12.38
N GLU A 28 -5.52 -24.43 -12.44
CA GLU A 28 -5.06 -25.16 -13.61
C GLU A 28 -6.01 -26.28 -14.01
N ASN A 29 -6.52 -27.04 -13.03
CA ASN A 29 -7.43 -28.17 -13.28
C ASN A 29 -8.83 -27.72 -13.73
N SER A 30 -9.28 -26.53 -13.36
CA SER A 30 -10.63 -26.04 -13.68
C SER A 30 -10.68 -24.51 -13.68
N THR A 31 -10.10 -23.89 -14.69
CA THR A 31 -9.94 -22.43 -14.81
C THR A 31 -11.29 -21.67 -14.72
N TYR A 32 -12.37 -22.26 -15.22
CA TYR A 32 -13.71 -21.66 -15.19
C TYR A 32 -14.69 -22.43 -14.27
N GLY A 33 -14.14 -23.28 -13.41
CA GLY A 33 -14.95 -24.01 -12.44
C GLY A 33 -15.44 -23.12 -11.28
N PRO A 34 -16.42 -23.59 -10.52
CA PRO A 34 -17.06 -22.78 -9.46
C PRO A 34 -16.09 -22.40 -8.33
N LEU A 35 -14.99 -23.12 -8.16
CA LEU A 35 -13.96 -22.84 -7.15
C LEU A 35 -12.85 -21.91 -7.66
N ALA A 36 -12.74 -21.68 -8.97
CA ALA A 36 -11.63 -20.95 -9.55
C ALA A 36 -11.53 -19.48 -9.07
N PRO A 37 -12.61 -18.70 -8.97
CA PRO A 37 -12.54 -17.33 -8.42
C PRO A 37 -12.02 -17.32 -6.98
N ALA A 38 -12.51 -18.22 -6.13
CA ALA A 38 -12.07 -18.31 -4.74
C ALA A 38 -10.61 -18.80 -4.63
N ALA A 39 -10.19 -19.74 -5.45
CA ALA A 39 -8.81 -20.20 -5.48
C ALA A 39 -7.87 -19.10 -5.94
N GLN A 40 -8.23 -18.36 -7.00
CA GLN A 40 -7.44 -17.25 -7.52
C GLN A 40 -7.30 -16.11 -6.48
N TYR A 41 -8.39 -15.75 -5.80
CA TYR A 41 -8.35 -14.76 -4.73
C TYR A 41 -7.48 -15.20 -3.55
N LYS A 42 -7.64 -16.47 -3.09
CA LYS A 42 -6.84 -17.02 -1.99
C LYS A 42 -5.36 -17.18 -2.34
N LEU A 43 -5.02 -17.43 -3.62
CA LEU A 43 -3.65 -17.38 -4.11
C LEU A 43 -3.06 -15.98 -3.91
N GLY A 44 -3.80 -14.94 -4.29
CA GLY A 44 -3.38 -13.54 -4.05
C GLY A 44 -3.14 -13.25 -2.55
N LEU A 45 -4.04 -13.71 -1.67
CA LEU A 45 -3.86 -13.54 -0.22
C LEU A 45 -2.63 -14.30 0.32
N ALA A 46 -2.38 -15.51 -0.18
CA ALA A 46 -1.20 -16.30 0.20
C ALA A 46 0.10 -15.61 -0.23
N LEU A 47 0.15 -15.10 -1.46
CA LEU A 47 1.28 -14.33 -1.97
C LEU A 47 1.51 -13.04 -1.18
N LYS A 48 0.43 -12.29 -0.87
CA LYS A 48 0.48 -11.09 -0.05
C LYS A 48 1.04 -11.37 1.35
N SER A 49 0.66 -12.50 1.97
CA SER A 49 1.17 -12.89 3.28
C SER A 49 2.68 -13.20 3.30
N LEU A 50 3.25 -13.51 2.14
CA LEU A 50 4.68 -13.69 1.92
C LEU A 50 5.41 -12.42 1.45
N LEU A 51 4.73 -11.26 1.50
CA LEU A 51 5.22 -9.96 1.03
C LEU A 51 5.52 -9.92 -0.48
N ARG A 52 4.99 -10.90 -1.25
CA ARG A 52 5.11 -10.98 -2.72
C ARG A 52 4.01 -10.12 -3.37
N TYR A 53 4.06 -8.81 -3.11
CA TYR A 53 2.95 -7.89 -3.40
C TYR A 53 2.63 -7.77 -4.88
N TYR A 54 3.62 -7.76 -5.77
CA TYR A 54 3.40 -7.68 -7.23
C TYR A 54 2.72 -8.93 -7.78
N GLU A 55 3.11 -10.11 -7.30
CA GLU A 55 2.49 -11.37 -7.71
C GLU A 55 1.08 -11.52 -7.11
N ALA A 56 0.88 -11.01 -5.88
CA ALA A 56 -0.44 -10.93 -5.28
C ALA A 56 -1.38 -10.03 -6.11
N GLU A 57 -0.89 -8.85 -6.52
CA GLU A 57 -1.63 -7.93 -7.38
C GLU A 57 -2.00 -8.58 -8.72
N GLU A 58 -1.07 -9.28 -9.36
CA GLU A 58 -1.36 -10.03 -10.59
C GLU A 58 -2.47 -11.07 -10.36
N SER A 59 -2.41 -11.79 -9.23
CA SER A 59 -3.43 -12.76 -8.87
C SER A 59 -4.81 -12.13 -8.68
N PHE A 60 -4.90 -10.97 -7.99
CA PHE A 60 -6.16 -10.25 -7.83
C PHE A 60 -6.67 -9.65 -9.15
N ASN A 61 -5.79 -9.17 -10.02
CA ASN A 61 -6.17 -8.71 -11.36
C ASN A 61 -6.78 -9.85 -12.20
N LYS A 62 -6.29 -11.09 -12.06
CA LYS A 62 -6.88 -12.27 -12.70
C LYS A 62 -8.28 -12.57 -12.17
N VAL A 63 -8.59 -12.26 -10.89
CA VAL A 63 -9.98 -12.38 -10.40
C VAL A 63 -10.89 -11.40 -11.13
N ILE A 64 -10.46 -10.15 -11.25
CA ILE A 64 -11.25 -9.09 -11.89
C ILE A 64 -11.47 -9.38 -13.38
N SER A 65 -10.42 -9.81 -14.10
CA SER A 65 -10.47 -10.01 -15.55
C SER A 65 -11.17 -11.30 -15.96
N ASN A 66 -10.93 -12.40 -15.23
CA ASN A 66 -11.45 -13.71 -15.62
C ASN A 66 -12.81 -14.05 -14.98
N TYR A 67 -13.14 -13.37 -13.86
CA TYR A 67 -14.37 -13.65 -13.11
C TYR A 67 -15.04 -12.33 -12.66
N PRO A 68 -15.39 -11.44 -13.61
CA PRO A 68 -15.90 -10.10 -13.28
C PRO A 68 -17.20 -10.12 -12.48
N ASP A 69 -18.04 -11.15 -12.70
CA ASP A 69 -19.32 -11.33 -12.00
C ASP A 69 -19.18 -11.98 -10.60
N SER A 70 -17.97 -12.29 -10.19
CA SER A 70 -17.72 -12.85 -8.85
C SER A 70 -17.79 -11.74 -7.79
N GLU A 71 -18.43 -12.03 -6.65
CA GLU A 71 -18.37 -11.17 -5.46
C GLU A 71 -16.95 -10.85 -5.00
N LEU A 72 -15.96 -11.70 -5.39
CA LEU A 72 -14.55 -11.49 -5.07
C LEU A 72 -13.87 -10.45 -5.98
N SER A 73 -14.52 -10.05 -7.09
CA SER A 73 -13.97 -9.01 -7.98
C SER A 73 -13.83 -7.67 -7.25
N GLU A 74 -14.88 -7.26 -6.52
CA GLU A 74 -14.84 -6.06 -5.67
C GLU A 74 -13.74 -6.15 -4.59
N ALA A 75 -13.72 -7.25 -3.82
CA ALA A 75 -12.71 -7.46 -2.80
C ALA A 75 -11.28 -7.47 -3.38
N SER A 76 -11.11 -7.93 -4.63
CA SER A 76 -9.81 -7.92 -5.32
C SER A 76 -9.33 -6.52 -5.64
N LYS A 77 -10.20 -5.59 -6.04
CA LYS A 77 -9.84 -4.17 -6.23
C LYS A 77 -9.27 -3.56 -4.95
N PHE A 78 -9.92 -3.80 -3.82
CA PHE A 78 -9.41 -3.37 -2.51
C PHE A 78 -8.04 -3.99 -2.18
N GLN A 79 -7.86 -5.29 -2.44
CA GLN A 79 -6.59 -5.97 -2.17
C GLN A 79 -5.44 -5.44 -3.05
N ILE A 80 -5.70 -5.06 -4.30
CA ILE A 80 -4.71 -4.41 -5.17
C ILE A 80 -4.23 -3.09 -4.56
N ALA A 81 -5.15 -2.22 -4.15
CA ALA A 81 -4.82 -0.98 -3.46
C ALA A 81 -3.99 -1.24 -2.18
N SER A 82 -4.37 -2.26 -1.43
CA SER A 82 -3.66 -2.68 -0.21
C SER A 82 -2.24 -3.22 -0.49
N CYS A 83 -2.01 -3.91 -1.60
CA CYS A 83 -0.67 -4.34 -2.03
C CYS A 83 0.21 -3.12 -2.36
N ARG A 84 -0.32 -2.14 -3.11
CA ARG A 84 0.40 -0.90 -3.43
C ARG A 84 0.74 -0.10 -2.17
N ALA A 85 -0.20 0.01 -1.24
CA ALA A 85 0.05 0.65 0.05
C ALA A 85 1.14 -0.06 0.87
N ALA A 86 1.21 -1.39 0.79
CA ALA A 86 2.25 -2.15 1.48
C ALA A 86 3.63 -1.94 0.84
N VAL A 87 3.72 -1.86 -0.49
CA VAL A 87 4.96 -1.52 -1.21
C VAL A 87 5.44 -0.13 -0.81
N SER A 88 4.56 0.86 -0.74
CA SER A 88 4.93 2.24 -0.37
C SER A 88 5.52 2.37 1.04
N ARG A 89 5.16 1.45 1.94
CA ARG A 89 5.65 1.42 3.34
C ARG A 89 6.99 0.69 3.50
N GLY A 90 7.67 0.35 2.41
CA GLY A 90 9.01 -0.25 2.43
C GLY A 90 10.05 0.61 3.15
N PRO A 91 11.31 0.11 3.27
CA PRO A 91 12.39 0.83 3.97
C PRO A 91 12.62 2.25 3.44
N ASP A 92 12.49 2.41 2.13
CA ASP A 92 12.52 3.70 1.46
C ASP A 92 11.09 4.03 1.04
N TYR A 93 10.47 5.02 1.71
CA TYR A 93 9.11 5.43 1.41
C TYR A 93 8.94 5.77 -0.07
N ASP A 94 8.21 4.92 -0.81
CA ASP A 94 7.93 5.11 -2.23
C ASP A 94 6.68 5.99 -2.41
N GLN A 95 6.90 7.27 -2.69
CA GLN A 95 5.83 8.24 -2.94
C GLN A 95 4.99 7.88 -4.17
N GLY A 96 5.60 7.26 -5.20
CA GLY A 96 4.89 6.81 -6.39
C GLY A 96 3.88 5.73 -6.04
N ALA A 97 4.32 4.67 -5.37
CA ALA A 97 3.45 3.58 -4.90
C ALA A 97 2.39 4.07 -3.90
N ALA A 98 2.72 5.04 -3.03
CA ALA A 98 1.77 5.64 -2.12
C ALA A 98 0.66 6.40 -2.85
N LYS A 99 1.02 7.18 -3.87
CA LYS A 99 0.07 7.91 -4.70
C LYS A 99 -0.86 6.96 -5.44
N GLU A 100 -0.32 5.93 -6.10
CA GLU A 100 -1.11 4.90 -6.78
C GLU A 100 -2.06 4.17 -5.82
N ALA A 101 -1.59 3.81 -4.61
CA ALA A 101 -2.41 3.18 -3.61
C ALA A 101 -3.59 4.08 -3.19
N LYS A 102 -3.31 5.36 -2.93
CA LYS A 102 -4.32 6.35 -2.59
C LYS A 102 -5.39 6.46 -3.67
N GLU A 103 -4.97 6.64 -4.94
CA GLU A 103 -5.88 6.75 -6.08
C GLU A 103 -6.78 5.51 -6.22
N LYS A 104 -6.22 4.30 -6.04
CA LYS A 104 -6.99 3.04 -6.10
C LYS A 104 -7.97 2.88 -4.94
N PHE A 105 -7.62 3.32 -3.73
CA PHE A 105 -8.57 3.31 -2.62
C PHE A 105 -9.69 4.34 -2.81
N GLU A 106 -9.37 5.55 -3.29
CA GLU A 106 -10.35 6.59 -3.60
C GLU A 106 -11.30 6.14 -4.73
N GLU A 107 -10.77 5.46 -5.76
CA GLU A 107 -11.57 4.84 -6.81
C GLU A 107 -12.51 3.79 -6.24
N PHE A 108 -12.00 2.89 -5.39
CA PHE A 108 -12.80 1.86 -4.73
C PHE A 108 -13.96 2.47 -3.91
N VAL A 109 -13.70 3.48 -3.09
CA VAL A 109 -14.75 4.16 -2.31
C VAL A 109 -15.80 4.82 -3.21
N ARG A 110 -15.37 5.44 -4.31
CA ARG A 110 -16.28 6.08 -5.26
C ARG A 110 -17.17 5.07 -5.99
N GLU A 111 -16.64 3.90 -6.35
CA GLU A 111 -17.39 2.85 -7.05
C GLU A 111 -18.28 2.04 -6.11
N HIS A 112 -17.89 1.88 -4.86
CA HIS A 112 -18.54 1.02 -3.88
C HIS A 112 -18.78 1.73 -2.53
N PRO A 113 -19.54 2.86 -2.51
CA PRO A 113 -19.64 3.71 -1.31
C PRO A 113 -20.25 3.01 -0.09
N ASP A 114 -21.13 2.05 -0.32
CA ASP A 114 -21.82 1.30 0.73
C ASP A 114 -21.13 -0.02 1.12
N ALA A 115 -19.99 -0.35 0.49
CA ALA A 115 -19.27 -1.57 0.79
C ALA A 115 -18.64 -1.53 2.18
N THR A 116 -18.63 -2.66 2.87
CA THR A 116 -17.98 -2.77 4.19
C THR A 116 -16.51 -2.37 4.16
N LEU A 117 -15.82 -2.66 3.04
CA LEU A 117 -14.41 -2.31 2.84
C LEU A 117 -14.16 -0.83 2.57
N SER A 118 -15.20 -0.04 2.23
CA SER A 118 -15.02 1.38 1.92
C SER A 118 -14.56 2.19 3.12
N ARG A 119 -15.04 1.88 4.32
CA ARG A 119 -14.54 2.52 5.56
C ARG A 119 -13.06 2.19 5.81
N GLU A 120 -12.65 0.97 5.50
CA GLU A 120 -11.24 0.56 5.62
C GLU A 120 -10.39 1.24 4.54
N ALA A 121 -10.92 1.37 3.32
CA ALA A 121 -10.27 2.10 2.23
C ALA A 121 -10.07 3.59 2.59
N GLU A 122 -11.09 4.27 3.11
CA GLU A 122 -11.00 5.65 3.59
C GLU A 122 -9.93 5.81 4.68
N LYS A 123 -9.88 4.88 5.63
CA LYS A 123 -8.84 4.88 6.66
C LYS A 123 -7.44 4.73 6.04
N ASN A 124 -7.26 3.82 5.09
CA ASN A 124 -5.99 3.66 4.40
C ASN A 124 -5.59 4.93 3.61
N VAL A 125 -6.56 5.62 2.99
CA VAL A 125 -6.31 6.93 2.34
C VAL A 125 -5.77 7.94 3.35
N GLN A 126 -6.39 8.05 4.52
CA GLN A 126 -5.93 8.98 5.56
C GLN A 126 -4.51 8.61 6.07
N GLU A 127 -4.24 7.33 6.29
CA GLU A 127 -2.90 6.87 6.69
C GLU A 127 -1.82 7.20 5.64
N LEU A 128 -2.14 7.08 4.34
CA LEU A 128 -1.24 7.43 3.25
C LEU A 128 -0.99 8.95 3.19
N ILE A 129 -2.03 9.77 3.37
CA ILE A 129 -1.93 11.24 3.44
C ILE A 129 -1.02 11.66 4.61
N GLU A 130 -1.23 11.09 5.79
CA GLU A 130 -0.41 11.39 6.97
C GLU A 130 1.07 10.98 6.76
N LYS A 131 1.30 9.83 6.12
CA LYS A 131 2.65 9.34 5.83
C LYS A 131 3.37 10.21 4.79
N ASP A 132 2.66 10.69 3.77
CA ASP A 132 3.20 11.62 2.79
C ASP A 132 3.57 12.97 3.43
N ALA A 133 2.70 13.49 4.31
CA ALA A 133 2.97 14.70 5.07
C ALA A 133 4.21 14.54 5.99
N GLU A 134 4.35 13.39 6.67
CA GLU A 134 5.55 13.05 7.45
C GLU A 134 6.81 13.07 6.59
N SER A 135 6.77 12.39 5.45
CA SER A 135 7.90 12.29 4.52
C SER A 135 8.31 13.69 4.01
N THR A 136 7.34 14.48 3.55
CA THR A 136 7.58 15.84 3.06
C THR A 136 8.14 16.75 4.15
N TYR A 137 7.62 16.67 5.37
CA TYR A 137 8.17 17.39 6.52
C TYR A 137 9.63 16.99 6.79
N ASN A 138 9.95 15.70 6.74
CA ASN A 138 11.30 15.20 6.98
C ASN A 138 12.30 15.66 5.89
N ILE A 139 11.86 15.80 4.64
CA ILE A 139 12.65 16.42 3.57
C ILE A 139 12.94 17.89 3.92
N GLY A 140 11.93 18.65 4.36
CA GLY A 140 12.13 20.02 4.85
C GLY A 140 13.14 20.10 5.98
N ARG A 141 13.06 19.18 6.97
CA ARG A 141 14.03 19.07 8.06
C ARG A 141 15.45 18.72 7.59
N PHE A 142 15.58 17.90 6.56
CA PHE A 142 16.87 17.60 5.94
C PHE A 142 17.50 18.86 5.36
N TYR A 143 16.79 19.62 4.54
CA TYR A 143 17.30 20.88 3.97
C TYR A 143 17.60 21.93 5.03
N GLU A 144 16.80 22.01 6.08
CA GLU A 144 17.07 22.91 7.20
C GLU A 144 18.40 22.59 7.89
N LYS A 145 18.71 21.29 8.12
CA LYS A 145 19.99 20.87 8.66
C LYS A 145 21.18 21.23 7.76
N GLN A 146 20.97 21.25 6.44
CA GLN A 146 21.97 21.67 5.46
C GLN A 146 22.07 23.21 5.34
N LYS A 147 21.31 23.97 6.16
CA LYS A 147 21.19 25.43 6.11
C LYS A 147 20.61 25.95 4.79
N ALA A 148 20.02 25.11 3.97
CA ALA A 148 19.30 25.46 2.75
C ALA A 148 17.87 25.90 3.10
N TYR A 149 17.75 27.03 3.78
CA TYR A 149 16.51 27.48 4.42
C TYR A 149 15.38 27.74 3.42
N ASP A 150 15.69 28.27 2.25
CA ASP A 150 14.67 28.54 1.24
C ASP A 150 14.08 27.24 0.68
N ALA A 151 14.91 26.22 0.45
CA ALA A 151 14.44 24.88 0.09
C ALA A 151 13.59 24.26 1.23
N ALA A 152 14.05 24.36 2.47
CA ALA A 152 13.29 23.85 3.61
C ALA A 152 11.87 24.45 3.70
N LYS A 153 11.74 25.77 3.46
CA LYS A 153 10.46 26.49 3.49
C LYS A 153 9.49 25.94 2.44
N ILE A 154 9.95 25.65 1.23
CA ILE A 154 9.11 25.07 0.17
C ILE A 154 8.43 23.78 0.64
N TYR A 155 9.19 22.88 1.26
CA TYR A 155 8.64 21.61 1.77
C TYR A 155 7.71 21.82 2.97
N TYR A 156 8.01 22.74 3.87
CA TYR A 156 7.11 23.06 4.98
C TYR A 156 5.80 23.68 4.50
N GLU A 157 5.85 24.60 3.53
CA GLU A 157 4.68 25.19 2.88
C GLU A 157 3.84 24.11 2.18
N ASP A 158 4.47 23.15 1.52
CA ASP A 158 3.77 22.05 0.86
C ASP A 158 2.97 21.21 1.85
N VAL A 159 3.56 20.85 3.01
CA VAL A 159 2.85 20.13 4.09
C VAL A 159 1.66 20.95 4.61
N ILE A 160 1.86 22.25 4.89
CA ILE A 160 0.83 23.13 5.43
C ILE A 160 -0.34 23.25 4.45
N ASN A 161 -0.05 23.38 3.17
CA ASN A 161 -1.07 23.58 2.14
C ASN A 161 -1.86 22.29 1.83
N LYS A 162 -1.18 21.14 1.78
CA LYS A 162 -1.80 19.86 1.42
C LYS A 162 -2.53 19.21 2.59
N THR A 163 -2.04 19.39 3.81
CA THR A 163 -2.56 18.71 5.00
C THR A 163 -2.70 19.66 6.19
N PRO A 164 -3.50 20.74 6.08
CA PRO A 164 -3.55 21.85 7.05
C PRO A 164 -3.96 21.43 8.47
N TYR A 165 -4.66 20.31 8.60
CA TYR A 165 -5.14 19.80 9.90
C TYR A 165 -4.29 18.65 10.45
N SER A 166 -3.18 18.30 9.79
CA SER A 166 -2.29 17.23 10.25
C SER A 166 -1.34 17.71 11.36
N PRO A 167 -0.89 16.83 12.25
CA PRO A 167 0.17 17.13 13.21
C PRO A 167 1.47 17.61 12.55
N TRP A 168 1.69 17.23 11.28
CA TRP A 168 2.87 17.61 10.52
C TRP A 168 2.79 19.06 10.03
N ALA A 169 1.59 19.55 9.69
CA ALA A 169 1.37 20.96 9.36
C ALA A 169 1.65 21.88 10.56
N GLU A 170 1.22 21.49 11.75
CA GLU A 170 1.51 22.24 12.97
C GLU A 170 3.03 22.34 13.22
N LYS A 171 3.74 21.21 13.13
CA LYS A 171 5.20 21.18 13.23
C LYS A 171 5.88 22.01 12.14
N ALA A 172 5.38 21.95 10.91
CA ALA A 172 5.91 22.72 9.78
C ALA A 172 5.74 24.23 10.01
N LEU A 173 4.58 24.68 10.49
CA LEU A 173 4.33 26.07 10.88
C LEU A 173 5.28 26.57 11.96
N GLU A 174 5.54 25.75 12.97
CA GLU A 174 6.51 26.09 14.02
C GLU A 174 7.91 26.27 13.44
N ARG A 175 8.36 25.35 12.53
CA ARG A 175 9.65 25.47 11.88
C ARG A 175 9.75 26.72 11.00
N MET A 176 8.71 27.04 10.24
CA MET A 176 8.64 28.24 9.42
C MET A 176 8.86 29.52 10.26
N ARG A 177 8.14 29.66 11.38
CA ARG A 177 8.30 30.79 12.32
C ARG A 177 9.72 30.93 12.88
N LEU A 178 10.38 29.78 13.15
CA LEU A 178 11.77 29.78 13.62
C LEU A 178 12.76 30.21 12.52
N LEU A 179 12.50 29.85 11.26
CA LEU A 179 13.34 30.24 10.13
C LEU A 179 13.21 31.74 9.78
N GLU A 180 12.02 32.32 9.99
CA GLU A 180 11.78 33.77 9.80
C GLU A 180 12.58 34.65 10.80
N LYS A 181 12.76 34.14 12.03
CA LYS A 181 13.52 34.85 13.07
C LYS A 181 15.04 34.79 12.90
N ARG A 182 15.52 33.96 11.93
CA ARG A 182 16.97 33.80 11.65
C ARG A 182 17.49 34.67 10.50
N LYS A 183 16.65 35.60 9.99
CA LYS A 183 17.08 36.66 9.06
C LYS A 183 17.83 37.80 9.83
#